data_21c7e5bf6feac35809f6a2802b124e94
#
_entry.id   21c7e5bf6feac35809f6a2802b124e94
#
_cell.length_a   1.000
_cell.length_b   1.000
_cell.length_c   1.000
_cell.angle_alpha   90.00
_cell.angle_beta   90.00
_cell.angle_gamma   90.00
#
_symmetry.space_group_name_H-M   'P 1'
#
loop_
_entity.id
_entity.type
_entity.pdbx_description
1 polymer ?
#
loop_
_entity_poly.entity_id
_entity_poly.type
_entity_poly.pdbx_seq_one_letter_code
_entity_poly.pdbx_strand_id
1 'polypeptide(L)'
;MEKIYKEINKSETETTINVMYSEKILSIYTNKADLQRKLCKVLGKPTEEHIKGRSIIGSRWDIPLSEKSKISKIMLKANIFEL
;
A
#
# COMPACT_ATOMS: atom_id res chain seq x y z
N MET A 1 0.28 -9.01 -19.94
CA MET A 1 -1.02 -8.34 -19.86
C MET A 1 -1.01 -7.35 -18.73
N GLU A 2 -1.49 -6.16 -19.01
CA GLU A 2 -1.45 -5.08 -18.03
C GLU A 2 -2.46 -5.28 -16.91
N LYS A 3 -2.00 -5.13 -15.67
CA LYS A 3 -2.88 -5.24 -14.50
C LYS A 3 -3.46 -3.88 -14.17
N ILE A 4 -4.69 -3.87 -13.69
CA ILE A 4 -5.42 -2.66 -13.35
C ILE A 4 -5.68 -2.63 -11.85
N TYR A 5 -5.32 -1.53 -11.20
CA TYR A 5 -5.67 -1.34 -9.79
C TYR A 5 -7.16 -1.01 -9.68
N LYS A 6 -7.85 -1.75 -8.83
CA LYS A 6 -9.29 -1.59 -8.68
C LYS A 6 -9.70 -1.73 -7.22
N GLU A 7 -10.59 -0.85 -6.78
CA GLU A 7 -11.19 -0.95 -5.47
C GLU A 7 -12.45 -1.80 -5.57
N ILE A 8 -12.61 -2.74 -4.62
CA ILE A 8 -13.75 -3.63 -4.59
C ILE A 8 -15.00 -2.87 -4.20
N ASN A 9 -14.92 -2.15 -3.08
CA ASN A 9 -16.03 -1.41 -2.50
C ASN A 9 -15.47 -0.27 -1.67
N LYS A 10 -16.00 0.92 -1.89
CA LYS A 10 -15.51 2.10 -1.20
C LYS A 10 -15.59 1.99 0.32
N SER A 11 -16.64 1.36 0.83
CA SER A 11 -16.82 1.15 2.26
C SER A 11 -15.84 0.15 2.86
N GLU A 12 -15.21 -0.69 2.02
CA GLU A 12 -14.24 -1.67 2.45
C GLU A 12 -12.81 -1.26 2.17
N THR A 13 -12.62 -0.03 1.70
CA THR A 13 -11.29 0.50 1.45
C THR A 13 -10.55 0.69 2.76
N GLU A 14 -9.36 0.12 2.86
CA GLU A 14 -8.57 0.21 4.09
C GLU A 14 -7.08 0.28 3.81
N THR A 15 -6.37 0.80 4.76
CA THR A 15 -4.91 0.82 4.74
C THR A 15 -4.43 0.43 6.13
N THR A 16 -3.53 -0.52 6.18
CA THR A 16 -2.98 -1.02 7.44
C THR A 16 -1.47 -0.83 7.46
N ILE A 17 -0.96 -0.32 8.56
CA ILE A 17 0.47 -0.15 8.76
C ILE A 17 0.88 -0.91 10.01
N ASN A 18 1.84 -1.81 9.86
CA ASN A 18 2.39 -2.58 10.96
C ASN A 18 3.89 -2.31 11.06
N VAL A 19 4.35 -1.99 12.25
CA VAL A 19 5.77 -1.80 12.50
C VAL A 19 6.26 -2.97 13.33
N MET A 20 7.14 -3.76 12.76
CA MET A 20 7.73 -4.91 13.44
C MET A 20 9.13 -4.56 13.88
N TYR A 21 9.24 -4.10 15.13
CA TYR A 21 10.49 -3.55 15.66
C TYR A 21 11.63 -4.56 15.74
N SER A 22 11.33 -5.77 16.15
CA SER A 22 12.36 -6.80 16.28
C SER A 22 12.96 -7.19 14.92
N GLU A 23 12.15 -7.13 13.89
CA GLU A 23 12.58 -7.45 12.52
C GLU A 23 13.02 -6.23 11.74
N LYS A 24 12.78 -5.05 12.30
CA LYS A 24 13.08 -3.76 11.67
C LYS A 24 12.42 -3.62 10.31
N ILE A 25 11.15 -4.03 10.23
CA ILE A 25 10.35 -3.98 9.02
C ILE A 25 9.12 -3.13 9.24
N LEU A 26 8.80 -2.34 8.23
CA LEU A 26 7.55 -1.60 8.13
C LEU A 26 6.72 -2.25 7.04
N SER A 27 5.54 -2.76 7.40
CA SER A 27 4.64 -3.42 6.46
C SER A 27 3.44 -2.52 6.19
N ILE A 28 3.16 -2.26 4.92
CA ILE A 28 2.06 -1.43 4.49
C ILE A 28 1.16 -2.24 3.57
N TYR A 29 -0.09 -2.39 3.97
CA TYR A 29 -1.11 -2.99 3.11
C TYR A 29 -2.16 -1.94 2.77
N THR A 30 -2.59 -1.89 1.52
CA THR A 30 -3.72 -1.06 1.13
C THR A 30 -4.46 -1.70 -0.04
N ASN A 31 -5.79 -1.51 -0.05
CA ASN A 31 -6.62 -1.85 -1.19
C ASN A 31 -7.13 -0.58 -1.89
N LYS A 32 -6.64 0.59 -1.50
CA LYS A 32 -7.00 1.84 -2.13
C LYS A 32 -6.19 2.02 -3.42
N ALA A 33 -6.89 2.11 -4.56
CA ALA A 33 -6.22 2.14 -5.86
C ALA A 33 -5.22 3.27 -6.02
N ASP A 34 -5.59 4.48 -5.64
CA ASP A 34 -4.70 5.63 -5.76
C ASP A 34 -3.43 5.48 -4.92
N LEU A 35 -3.58 4.97 -3.71
CA LEU A 35 -2.45 4.77 -2.83
C LEU A 35 -1.53 3.67 -3.35
N GLN A 36 -2.10 2.61 -3.92
CA GLN A 36 -1.30 1.55 -4.53
C GLN A 36 -0.41 2.11 -5.63
N ARG A 37 -0.96 2.99 -6.48
CA ARG A 37 -0.18 3.63 -7.55
C ARG A 37 0.94 4.48 -7.01
N LYS A 38 0.66 5.27 -5.98
CA LYS A 38 1.67 6.13 -5.36
C LYS A 38 2.79 5.33 -4.72
N LEU A 39 2.43 4.27 -4.01
CA LEU A 39 3.42 3.40 -3.36
C LEU A 39 4.27 2.66 -4.38
N CYS A 40 3.68 2.25 -5.50
CA CYS A 40 4.45 1.65 -6.58
C CYS A 40 5.52 2.60 -7.13
N LYS A 41 5.19 3.87 -7.24
CA LYS A 41 6.15 4.86 -7.74
C LYS A 41 7.30 5.11 -6.78
N VAL A 42 7.01 5.05 -5.48
CA VAL A 42 8.01 5.36 -4.44
C VAL A 42 8.79 4.12 -4.03
N LEU A 43 8.12 3.01 -3.86
CA LEU A 43 8.70 1.77 -3.33
C LEU A 43 8.96 0.70 -4.38
N GLY A 44 8.41 0.87 -5.57
CA GLY A 44 8.55 -0.13 -6.62
C GLY A 44 7.53 -1.24 -6.47
N LYS A 45 7.88 -2.43 -6.95
CA LYS A 45 6.99 -3.57 -6.96
C LYS A 45 6.61 -4.01 -5.54
N PRO A 46 5.32 -4.28 -5.28
CA PRO A 46 4.91 -4.73 -3.95
C PRO A 46 5.45 -6.12 -3.62
N THR A 47 5.54 -6.39 -2.32
CA THR A 47 5.95 -7.69 -1.81
C THR A 47 4.89 -8.74 -2.12
N GLU A 48 3.61 -8.34 -2.01
CA GLU A 48 2.50 -9.22 -2.31
C GLU A 48 1.37 -8.43 -2.96
N GLU A 49 0.73 -9.04 -3.95
CA GLU A 49 -0.44 -8.48 -4.61
C GLU A 49 -1.61 -9.42 -4.47
N HIS A 50 -2.78 -8.87 -4.17
CA HIS A 50 -4.04 -9.61 -4.17
C HIS A 50 -4.72 -9.34 -5.50
N ILE A 51 -4.89 -10.38 -6.29
CA ILE A 51 -5.38 -10.26 -7.66
C ILE A 51 -6.72 -10.95 -7.81
N LYS A 52 -7.66 -10.28 -8.48
CA LYS A 52 -8.93 -10.85 -8.86
C LYS A 52 -9.12 -10.63 -10.35
N GLY A 53 -9.05 -11.72 -11.14
CA GLY A 53 -9.06 -11.60 -12.59
C GLY A 53 -7.83 -10.83 -13.08
N ARG A 54 -8.05 -9.69 -13.72
CA ARG A 54 -6.99 -8.81 -14.20
C ARG A 54 -6.75 -7.62 -13.28
N SER A 55 -7.48 -7.57 -12.16
CA SER A 55 -7.42 -6.42 -11.28
C SER A 55 -6.57 -6.71 -10.07
N ILE A 56 -5.78 -5.71 -9.67
CA ILE A 56 -5.06 -5.73 -8.40
C ILE A 56 -5.97 -5.03 -7.39
N ILE A 57 -6.49 -5.82 -6.45
CA ILE A 57 -7.46 -5.32 -5.48
C ILE A 57 -6.83 -4.96 -4.14
N GLY A 58 -5.58 -5.28 -3.95
CA GLY A 58 -4.82 -4.91 -2.76
C GLY A 58 -3.36 -5.23 -2.93
N SER A 59 -2.50 -4.53 -2.23
CA SER A 59 -1.05 -4.73 -2.31
C SER A 59 -0.40 -4.49 -0.96
N ARG A 60 0.68 -5.22 -0.70
CA ARG A 60 1.47 -5.07 0.52
C ARG A 60 2.93 -4.82 0.17
N TRP A 61 3.52 -3.88 0.88
CA TRP A 61 4.95 -3.59 0.78
C TRP A 61 5.58 -3.80 2.14
N ASP A 62 6.61 -4.63 2.20
CA ASP A 62 7.41 -4.81 3.39
C ASP A 62 8.76 -4.13 3.12
N ILE A 63 9.05 -3.07 3.82
CA ILE A 63 10.26 -2.29 3.61
C ILE A 63 11.08 -2.21 4.89
N PRO A 64 12.40 -1.97 4.78
CA PRO A 64 13.21 -1.73 5.97
C PRO A 64 12.68 -0.52 6.73
N LEU A 65 12.63 -0.62 8.04
CA LEU A 65 12.14 0.47 8.88
C LEU A 65 12.95 1.76 8.67
N SER A 66 14.21 1.63 8.30
CA SER A 66 15.06 2.77 8.00
C SER A 66 14.58 3.60 6.80
N GLU A 67 13.72 3.04 5.96
CA GLU A 67 13.19 3.72 4.79
C GLU A 67 11.82 4.35 5.00
N LYS A 68 11.36 4.41 6.23
CA LYS A 68 10.03 4.95 6.56
C LYS A 68 9.80 6.38 6.07
N SER A 69 10.84 7.17 5.96
CA SER A 69 10.72 8.56 5.51
C SER A 69 10.27 8.68 4.06
N LYS A 70 10.49 7.66 3.24
CA LYS A 70 10.08 7.68 1.83
C LYS A 70 8.57 7.80 1.67
N ILE A 71 7.82 7.33 2.64
CA ILE A 71 6.37 7.22 2.52
C ILE A 71 5.58 8.04 3.55
N SER A 72 6.26 8.68 4.51
CA SER A 72 5.57 9.32 5.62
C SER A 72 4.51 10.34 5.18
N LYS A 73 4.83 11.20 4.22
CA LYS A 73 3.87 12.20 3.74
C LYS A 73 2.71 11.56 2.98
N ILE A 74 3.01 10.55 2.17
CA ILE A 74 2.00 9.85 1.41
C ILE A 74 1.01 9.17 2.34
N MET A 75 1.51 8.52 3.36
CA MET A 75 0.68 7.78 4.30
C MET A 75 -0.19 8.71 5.15
N LEU A 76 0.37 9.81 5.62
CA LEU A 76 -0.40 10.77 6.39
C LEU A 76 -1.54 11.35 5.56
N LYS A 77 -1.23 11.78 4.34
CA LYS A 77 -2.24 12.35 3.46
C LYS A 77 -3.34 11.35 3.13
N ALA A 78 -2.97 10.14 2.73
CA ALA A 78 -3.93 9.14 2.28
C ALA A 78 -4.79 8.60 3.42
N ASN A 79 -4.22 8.42 4.61
CA ASN A 79 -4.94 7.78 5.70
C ASN A 79 -5.66 8.74 6.65
N ILE A 80 -5.18 9.97 6.74
CA ILE A 80 -5.70 10.91 7.74
C ILE A 80 -6.43 12.08 7.10
N PHE A 81 -5.84 12.68 6.08
CA PHE A 81 -6.36 13.93 5.52
C PHE A 81 -7.28 13.76 4.33
N GLU A 82 -7.42 12.56 3.79
CA GLU A 82 -8.31 12.28 2.68
C GLU A 82 -9.49 11.38 3.06
N LEU A 83 -9.77 11.35 4.32
CA LEU A 83 -10.93 10.61 4.82
C LEU A 83 -12.24 11.26 4.42
#